data_d6a3c8463bf11b75b7b58602cbefe82c
#
_entry.id   d6a3c8463bf11b75b7b58602cbefe82c
#
_cell.length_a   1.000
_cell.length_b   1.000
_cell.length_c   1.000
_cell.angle_alpha   90.00
_cell.angle_beta   90.00
_cell.angle_gamma   90.00
#
_symmetry.space_group_name_H-M   'P 1'
#
loop_
_entity.id
_entity.type
_entity.pdbx_description
1 polymer ?
#
loop_
_entity_poly.entity_id
_entity_poly.type
_entity_poly.pdbx_seq_one_letter_code
_entity_poly.pdbx_strand_id
1 'polypeptide(L)'
;YTDSDGLNHQANMTFVINENDMSVEQSYYDVLNLAQAGYVSHSFNQFIQTDGENIYRVDHGDYAPRGIALIKSQVGGSITKVDYAIPVGLGKVTGGHYNSTGASVGGFEISSENCIIAGNAVDFESESANTSDQRNIFISITDKQLTQAKTVWLTNYDKQQGINVQTPQLVKIGEDQFLVMWQEGSKSEGNLTTKIVTIDSEGNKTSNIRSKSMPLSDCQPVVGPDGVVRWYVTDGKAPTI
;
A
#
# COMPACT_ATOMS: atom_id res chain seq x y z
N TYR A 1 8.80 -0.82 -21.37
CA TYR A 1 10.03 -1.50 -21.79
C TYR A 1 9.71 -2.88 -22.34
N THR A 2 10.64 -3.45 -23.08
CA THR A 2 10.52 -4.81 -23.62
C THR A 2 11.47 -5.72 -22.84
N ASP A 3 10.93 -6.78 -22.26
CA ASP A 3 11.70 -7.78 -21.51
C ASP A 3 12.27 -8.89 -22.42
N SER A 4 13.01 -9.81 -21.84
CA SER A 4 13.59 -10.97 -22.51
C SER A 4 12.57 -11.92 -23.14
N ASP A 5 11.30 -11.86 -22.72
CA ASP A 5 10.17 -12.58 -23.32
C ASP A 5 9.65 -11.91 -24.61
N GLY A 6 10.17 -10.72 -24.98
CA GLY A 6 9.75 -9.96 -26.16
C GLY A 6 8.44 -9.19 -25.98
N LEU A 7 7.84 -9.19 -24.78
CA LEU A 7 6.61 -8.49 -24.47
C LEU A 7 6.90 -7.08 -23.93
N ASN A 8 5.96 -6.17 -24.14
CA ASN A 8 6.00 -4.84 -23.55
C ASN A 8 5.39 -4.88 -22.16
N HIS A 9 6.14 -4.40 -21.17
CA HIS A 9 5.73 -4.34 -19.78
C HIS A 9 5.60 -2.91 -19.31
N GLN A 10 4.67 -2.66 -18.39
CA GLN A 10 4.59 -1.40 -17.67
C GLN A 10 5.72 -1.33 -16.64
N ALA A 11 6.25 -0.15 -16.46
CA ALA A 11 7.28 0.13 -15.46
C ALA A 11 6.97 1.43 -14.75
N ASN A 12 7.50 1.58 -13.55
CA ASN A 12 7.42 2.81 -12.78
C ASN A 12 8.57 3.73 -13.15
N MET A 13 8.28 5.01 -13.10
CA MET A 13 9.27 6.05 -13.30
C MET A 13 9.07 7.13 -12.24
N THR A 14 10.13 7.50 -11.56
CA THR A 14 10.13 8.59 -10.59
C THR A 14 10.92 9.76 -11.15
N PHE A 15 10.35 10.96 -11.03
CA PHE A 15 10.99 12.19 -11.40
C PHE A 15 11.17 13.08 -10.16
N VAL A 16 12.31 13.75 -10.07
CA VAL A 16 12.54 14.87 -9.18
C VAL A 16 12.52 16.13 -10.03
N ILE A 17 11.62 17.03 -9.70
CA ILE A 17 11.37 18.26 -10.48
C ILE A 17 11.66 19.45 -9.59
N ASN A 18 12.45 20.40 -10.12
CA ASN A 18 12.68 21.67 -9.47
C ASN A 18 11.40 22.51 -9.54
N GLU A 19 10.90 22.93 -8.39
CA GLU A 19 9.65 23.69 -8.30
C GLU A 19 9.73 25.12 -8.87
N ASN A 20 10.95 25.68 -9.00
CA ASN A 20 11.13 27.05 -9.45
C ASN A 20 11.08 27.20 -10.98
N ASP A 21 11.61 26.22 -11.70
CA ASP A 21 11.72 26.28 -13.17
C ASP A 21 11.13 25.06 -13.89
N MET A 22 10.57 24.12 -13.12
CA MET A 22 9.97 22.88 -13.62
C MET A 22 10.95 21.98 -14.39
N SER A 23 12.25 22.20 -14.23
CA SER A 23 13.25 21.32 -14.82
C SER A 23 13.27 19.96 -14.11
N VAL A 24 13.54 18.90 -14.88
CA VAL A 24 13.75 17.55 -14.33
C VAL A 24 15.19 17.48 -13.85
N GLU A 25 15.37 17.46 -12.54
CA GLU A 25 16.69 17.33 -11.92
C GLU A 25 17.17 15.88 -11.91
N GLN A 26 16.23 14.93 -11.78
CA GLN A 26 16.57 13.54 -11.72
C GLN A 26 15.41 12.67 -12.20
N SER A 27 15.75 11.58 -12.86
CA SER A 27 14.79 10.54 -13.22
C SER A 27 15.32 9.17 -12.83
N TYR A 28 14.47 8.34 -12.22
CA TYR A 28 14.77 6.96 -11.90
C TYR A 28 13.94 6.03 -12.76
N TYR A 29 14.62 5.15 -13.45
CA TYR A 29 14.02 3.99 -14.10
C TYR A 29 14.13 2.82 -13.14
N ASP A 30 13.05 2.49 -12.47
CA ASP A 30 13.05 1.39 -11.50
C ASP A 30 13.31 0.04 -12.15
N VAL A 31 12.95 -0.08 -13.43
CA VAL A 31 13.19 -1.25 -14.25
C VAL A 31 14.68 -1.52 -14.51
N LEU A 32 15.49 -0.50 -14.69
CA LEU A 32 16.90 -0.66 -15.05
C LEU A 32 17.79 -1.11 -13.89
N ASN A 33 17.28 -1.02 -12.67
CA ASN A 33 17.96 -1.49 -11.46
C ASN A 33 17.53 -2.90 -11.03
N LEU A 34 16.86 -3.64 -11.90
CA LEU A 34 16.28 -4.96 -11.64
C LEU A 34 17.26 -5.99 -11.08
N ALA A 35 18.49 -5.98 -11.55
CA ALA A 35 19.51 -6.91 -11.07
C ALA A 35 19.89 -6.70 -9.59
N GLN A 36 19.63 -5.52 -9.05
CA GLN A 36 19.95 -5.15 -7.67
C GLN A 36 18.73 -5.02 -6.77
N ALA A 37 17.57 -4.71 -7.34
CA ALA A 37 16.40 -4.29 -6.59
C ALA A 37 15.19 -5.23 -6.71
N GLY A 38 15.27 -6.24 -7.58
CA GLY A 38 14.10 -7.07 -7.92
C GLY A 38 13.09 -6.31 -8.77
N TYR A 39 12.23 -7.03 -9.38
CA TYR A 39 11.40 -6.60 -10.49
C TYR A 39 9.96 -6.30 -10.03
N VAL A 40 9.49 -5.09 -10.21
CA VAL A 40 8.07 -4.74 -10.06
C VAL A 40 7.48 -4.51 -11.44
N SER A 41 6.96 -5.58 -12.03
CA SER A 41 6.24 -5.55 -13.30
C SER A 41 4.79 -5.18 -13.06
N HIS A 42 4.17 -4.45 -13.99
CA HIS A 42 2.74 -4.15 -13.97
C HIS A 42 2.29 -3.56 -12.63
N SER A 43 2.94 -2.48 -12.20
CA SER A 43 2.55 -1.80 -10.97
C SER A 43 1.11 -1.28 -11.05
N PHE A 44 0.31 -1.64 -10.05
CA PHE A 44 -1.12 -1.29 -10.00
C PHE A 44 -1.39 -0.06 -9.16
N ASN A 45 -0.71 0.06 -8.01
CA ASN A 45 -0.82 1.19 -7.09
C ASN A 45 0.56 1.63 -6.66
N GLN A 46 0.77 2.94 -6.61
CA GLN A 46 2.05 3.55 -6.32
C GLN A 46 1.86 4.68 -5.34
N PHE A 47 2.76 4.76 -4.36
CA PHE A 47 2.79 5.82 -3.38
C PHE A 47 4.23 6.32 -3.23
N ILE A 48 4.38 7.60 -2.93
CA ILE A 48 5.67 8.23 -2.72
C ILE A 48 5.61 9.16 -1.50
N GLN A 49 6.64 9.10 -0.69
CA GLN A 49 6.85 9.99 0.45
C GLN A 49 8.32 10.41 0.51
N THR A 50 8.61 11.53 1.17
CA THR A 50 9.97 12.00 1.37
C THR A 50 10.15 12.58 2.76
N ASP A 51 11.34 12.40 3.34
CA ASP A 51 11.77 13.08 4.56
C ASP A 51 12.75 14.23 4.28
N GLY A 52 12.94 14.59 3.00
CA GLY A 52 13.83 15.62 2.54
C GLY A 52 15.21 15.10 2.11
N GLU A 53 15.70 14.01 2.69
CA GLU A 53 16.96 13.36 2.33
C GLU A 53 16.73 12.10 1.47
N ASN A 54 15.67 11.38 1.78
CA ASN A 54 15.33 10.13 1.14
C ASN A 54 13.94 10.20 0.49
N ILE A 55 13.79 9.45 -0.58
CA ILE A 55 12.53 9.18 -1.25
C ILE A 55 12.16 7.73 -0.93
N TYR A 56 10.96 7.54 -0.40
CA TYR A 56 10.37 6.23 -0.12
C TYR A 56 9.23 6.01 -1.10
N ARG A 57 9.23 4.86 -1.75
CA ARG A 57 8.22 4.48 -2.75
C ARG A 57 7.62 3.14 -2.38
N VAL A 58 6.34 3.01 -2.60
CA VAL A 58 5.63 1.75 -2.44
C VAL A 58 5.00 1.40 -3.77
N ASP A 59 5.27 0.20 -4.22
CA ASP A 59 4.74 -0.37 -5.45
C ASP A 59 4.04 -1.69 -5.18
N HIS A 60 2.87 -1.86 -5.78
CA HIS A 60 2.16 -3.12 -5.84
C HIS A 60 2.18 -3.62 -7.27
N GLY A 61 2.92 -4.68 -7.51
CA GLY A 61 3.15 -5.17 -8.86
C GLY A 61 2.90 -6.66 -9.04
N ASP A 62 3.10 -7.10 -10.26
CA ASP A 62 2.83 -8.48 -10.70
C ASP A 62 4.05 -9.37 -10.53
N TYR A 63 4.67 -9.32 -9.37
CA TYR A 63 5.76 -10.20 -8.99
C TYR A 63 5.22 -11.45 -8.28
N ALA A 64 5.83 -12.59 -8.49
CA ALA A 64 5.39 -13.83 -7.85
C ALA A 64 6.22 -14.18 -6.61
N PRO A 65 5.60 -14.29 -5.42
CA PRO A 65 4.18 -14.05 -5.12
C PRO A 65 3.83 -12.58 -5.21
N ARG A 66 2.63 -12.23 -5.68
CA ARG A 66 2.20 -10.84 -5.78
C ARG A 66 2.27 -10.16 -4.41
N GLY A 67 3.10 -9.16 -4.32
CA GLY A 67 3.42 -8.49 -3.07
C GLY A 67 3.56 -6.98 -3.24
N ILE A 68 3.99 -6.34 -2.19
CA ILE A 68 4.22 -4.91 -2.13
C ILE A 68 5.71 -4.69 -1.93
N ALA A 69 6.32 -3.89 -2.79
CA ALA A 69 7.70 -3.47 -2.67
C ALA A 69 7.78 -2.11 -1.97
N LEU A 70 8.65 -2.00 -0.97
CA LEU A 70 9.05 -0.73 -0.36
C LEU A 70 10.48 -0.42 -0.78
N ILE A 71 10.66 0.71 -1.44
CA ILE A 71 11.92 1.11 -2.06
C ILE A 71 12.38 2.42 -1.43
N LYS A 72 13.62 2.45 -0.97
CA LYS A 72 14.28 3.66 -0.48
C LYS A 72 15.36 4.09 -1.48
N SER A 73 15.36 5.36 -1.83
CA SER A 73 16.43 6.01 -2.59
C SER A 73 16.80 7.32 -1.90
N GLN A 74 18.04 7.72 -2.06
CA GLN A 74 18.50 9.04 -1.62
C GLN A 74 18.13 10.07 -2.69
N VAL A 75 17.71 11.27 -2.31
CA VAL A 75 17.54 12.37 -3.25
C VAL A 75 18.88 12.65 -3.92
N GLY A 76 18.92 12.62 -5.25
CA GLY A 76 20.17 12.73 -6.00
C GLY A 76 21.04 11.45 -6.04
N GLY A 77 20.61 10.35 -5.44
CA GLY A 77 21.35 9.11 -5.29
C GLY A 77 20.72 7.88 -5.95
N SER A 78 21.38 6.76 -5.75
CA SER A 78 20.89 5.45 -6.22
C SER A 78 19.86 4.85 -5.27
N ILE A 79 19.12 3.84 -5.76
CA ILE A 79 18.29 2.99 -4.89
C ILE A 79 19.19 2.30 -3.86
N THR A 80 18.87 2.48 -2.58
CA THR A 80 19.69 1.96 -1.50
C THR A 80 19.15 0.65 -0.93
N LYS A 81 17.83 0.46 -1.00
CA LYS A 81 17.22 -0.76 -0.49
C LYS A 81 15.82 -1.00 -1.04
N VAL A 82 15.44 -2.28 -1.11
CA VAL A 82 14.12 -2.76 -1.49
C VAL A 82 13.71 -3.88 -0.57
N ASP A 83 12.48 -3.83 -0.08
CA ASP A 83 11.83 -4.92 0.63
C ASP A 83 10.59 -5.36 -0.15
N TYR A 84 10.53 -6.65 -0.51
CA TYR A 84 9.42 -7.23 -1.29
C TYR A 84 8.46 -8.07 -0.47
N ALA A 85 8.78 -8.35 0.77
CA ALA A 85 8.03 -9.30 1.59
C ALA A 85 6.93 -8.62 2.42
N ILE A 86 6.19 -7.68 1.84
CA ILE A 86 5.09 -7.01 2.54
C ILE A 86 3.75 -7.53 2.02
N PRO A 87 2.82 -7.98 2.87
CA PRO A 87 3.00 -8.20 4.32
C PRO A 87 4.03 -9.29 4.63
N VAL A 88 4.66 -9.18 5.79
CA VAL A 88 5.66 -10.16 6.26
C VAL A 88 5.05 -11.57 6.25
N GLY A 89 5.78 -12.52 5.66
CA GLY A 89 5.28 -13.88 5.47
C GLY A 89 4.87 -14.22 4.04
N LEU A 90 4.70 -13.23 3.15
CA LEU A 90 4.39 -13.49 1.74
C LEU A 90 5.43 -14.35 1.02
N GLY A 91 6.70 -14.24 1.41
CA GLY A 91 7.78 -15.07 0.86
C GLY A 91 7.67 -16.56 1.17
N LYS A 92 6.76 -16.96 2.07
CA LYS A 92 6.47 -18.38 2.36
C LYS A 92 5.50 -19.01 1.35
N VAL A 93 4.85 -18.21 0.50
CA VAL A 93 3.96 -18.73 -0.55
C VAL A 93 4.80 -19.35 -1.66
N THR A 94 4.86 -20.65 -1.68
CA THR A 94 5.59 -21.43 -2.69
C THR A 94 4.62 -22.05 -3.70
N GLY A 95 5.07 -22.28 -4.92
CA GLY A 95 4.36 -23.15 -5.84
C GLY A 95 3.52 -22.47 -6.92
N GLY A 96 3.98 -21.36 -7.50
CA GLY A 96 3.42 -20.84 -8.76
C GLY A 96 2.05 -20.14 -8.64
N HIS A 97 1.62 -19.82 -7.44
CA HIS A 97 0.37 -19.10 -7.20
C HIS A 97 0.62 -17.58 -7.27
N TYR A 98 0.71 -17.05 -8.47
CA TYR A 98 1.05 -15.65 -8.73
C TYR A 98 0.15 -14.63 -8.03
N ASN A 99 -1.10 -14.97 -7.71
CA ASN A 99 -2.08 -14.08 -7.10
C ASN A 99 -2.67 -14.60 -5.79
N SER A 100 -2.06 -15.61 -5.18
CA SER A 100 -2.61 -16.25 -3.98
C SER A 100 -2.72 -15.32 -2.77
N THR A 101 -1.90 -14.28 -2.72
CA THR A 101 -1.95 -13.31 -1.62
C THR A 101 -3.18 -12.45 -1.63
N GLY A 102 -3.78 -12.20 -2.79
CA GLY A 102 -4.84 -11.21 -2.94
C GLY A 102 -4.47 -9.84 -2.37
N ALA A 103 -3.18 -9.55 -2.21
CA ALA A 103 -2.71 -8.31 -1.61
C ALA A 103 -3.10 -7.11 -2.46
N SER A 104 -3.47 -6.02 -1.81
CA SER A 104 -3.55 -4.69 -2.41
C SER A 104 -3.05 -3.65 -1.42
N VAL A 105 -2.52 -2.56 -1.94
CA VAL A 105 -2.07 -1.41 -1.16
C VAL A 105 -3.08 -0.27 -1.32
N GLY A 106 -3.40 0.39 -0.21
CA GLY A 106 -4.37 1.50 -0.21
C GLY A 106 -3.83 2.78 0.43
N GLY A 107 -2.60 2.76 0.97
CA GLY A 107 -1.99 3.96 1.49
C GLY A 107 -0.58 3.73 2.02
N PHE A 108 0.22 4.77 1.95
CA PHE A 108 1.58 4.80 2.43
C PHE A 108 1.89 6.14 3.08
N GLU A 109 2.39 6.09 4.29
CA GLU A 109 2.81 7.28 5.05
C GLU A 109 4.14 7.01 5.76
N ILE A 110 4.80 8.08 6.18
CA ILE A 110 6.00 7.99 7.01
C ILE A 110 5.80 8.73 8.34
N SER A 111 6.30 8.12 9.41
CA SER A 111 6.45 8.74 10.74
C SER A 111 7.85 9.33 10.90
N SER A 112 8.21 9.72 12.12
CA SER A 112 9.59 10.07 12.47
C SER A 112 10.56 8.91 12.20
N GLU A 113 10.17 7.67 12.52
CA GLU A 113 11.05 6.50 12.50
C GLU A 113 10.66 5.43 11.49
N ASN A 114 9.38 5.36 11.10
CA ASN A 114 8.83 4.23 10.36
C ASN A 114 8.20 4.62 9.02
N CYS A 115 8.23 3.67 8.10
CA CYS A 115 7.40 3.59 6.92
C CYS A 115 6.16 2.75 7.26
N ILE A 116 4.96 3.24 6.94
CA ILE A 116 3.68 2.64 7.32
C ILE A 116 2.85 2.44 6.07
N ILE A 117 2.45 1.20 5.82
CA ILE A 117 1.67 0.81 4.65
C ILE A 117 0.36 0.18 5.12
N ALA A 118 -0.76 0.65 4.61
CA ALA A 118 -2.04 -0.01 4.79
C ALA A 118 -2.43 -0.79 3.54
N GLY A 119 -2.94 -1.99 3.75
CA GLY A 119 -3.37 -2.86 2.66
C GLY A 119 -4.38 -3.90 3.12
N ASN A 120 -4.78 -4.73 2.19
CA ASN A 120 -5.48 -5.96 2.48
C ASN A 120 -4.79 -7.14 1.82
N ALA A 121 -4.82 -8.29 2.45
CA ALA A 121 -4.27 -9.54 1.93
C ALA A 121 -4.89 -10.73 2.63
N VAL A 122 -4.61 -11.92 2.10
CA VAL A 122 -4.84 -13.17 2.84
C VAL A 122 -3.77 -13.29 3.92
N ASP A 123 -4.18 -13.65 5.13
CA ASP A 123 -3.24 -13.96 6.23
C ASP A 123 -2.76 -15.41 6.10
N PHE A 124 -1.56 -15.58 5.56
CA PHE A 124 -0.98 -16.90 5.33
C PHE A 124 -0.43 -17.58 6.58
N GLU A 125 -0.33 -16.89 7.68
CA GLU A 125 0.04 -17.52 8.95
C GLU A 125 -1.12 -18.29 9.58
N SER A 126 -2.36 -17.81 9.31
CA SER A 126 -3.59 -18.41 9.85
C SER A 126 -4.30 -19.35 8.91
N GLU A 127 -4.05 -19.28 7.59
CA GLU A 127 -4.75 -20.07 6.58
C GLU A 127 -3.80 -20.72 5.58
N SER A 128 -4.17 -21.88 5.02
CA SER A 128 -3.42 -22.46 3.92
C SER A 128 -3.62 -21.62 2.66
N ALA A 129 -2.54 -21.22 2.02
CA ALA A 129 -2.49 -20.34 0.87
C ALA A 129 -3.37 -20.76 -0.33
N ASN A 130 -3.78 -22.02 -0.37
CA ASN A 130 -4.53 -22.59 -1.50
C ASN A 130 -6.04 -22.55 -1.36
N THR A 131 -6.58 -22.14 -0.23
CA THR A 131 -8.01 -22.35 0.07
C THR A 131 -8.78 -21.09 0.37
N SER A 132 -8.12 -19.96 0.58
CA SER A 132 -8.81 -18.77 1.02
C SER A 132 -8.67 -17.60 0.06
N ASP A 133 -9.79 -17.02 -0.26
CA ASP A 133 -9.95 -15.70 -0.81
C ASP A 133 -10.31 -14.66 0.28
N GLN A 134 -10.27 -15.08 1.56
CA GLN A 134 -10.57 -14.20 2.68
C GLN A 134 -9.42 -13.26 2.93
N ARG A 135 -9.67 -11.98 2.67
CA ARG A 135 -8.73 -10.91 2.92
C ARG A 135 -9.01 -10.26 4.26
N ASN A 136 -7.94 -9.80 4.89
CA ASN A 136 -7.97 -9.00 6.11
C ASN A 136 -7.18 -7.71 5.90
N ILE A 137 -7.49 -6.69 6.69
CA ILE A 137 -6.77 -5.42 6.67
C ILE A 137 -5.51 -5.56 7.50
N PHE A 138 -4.41 -5.16 6.92
CA PHE A 138 -3.11 -5.13 7.60
C PHE A 138 -2.49 -3.73 7.58
N ILE A 139 -1.61 -3.50 8.53
CA ILE A 139 -0.62 -2.42 8.54
C ILE A 139 0.75 -3.08 8.55
N SER A 140 1.57 -2.76 7.56
CA SER A 140 2.99 -3.09 7.57
C SER A 140 3.78 -1.90 8.08
N ILE A 141 4.68 -2.15 9.01
CA ILE A 141 5.53 -1.15 9.63
C ILE A 141 6.97 -1.59 9.40
N THR A 142 7.75 -0.72 8.79
CA THR A 142 9.15 -0.96 8.49
C THR A 142 9.95 0.25 8.96
N ASP A 143 11.07 0.03 9.66
CA ASP A 143 11.95 1.14 10.01
C ASP A 143 12.48 1.85 8.76
N LYS A 144 12.85 3.13 8.88
CA LYS A 144 13.36 3.92 7.73
C LYS A 144 14.68 3.40 7.15
N GLN A 145 15.38 2.49 7.83
CA GLN A 145 16.56 1.80 7.32
C GLN A 145 16.17 0.53 6.55
N LEU A 146 14.89 0.15 6.55
CA LEU A 146 14.33 -1.05 5.94
C LEU A 146 15.03 -2.32 6.46
N THR A 147 15.33 -2.38 7.75
CA THR A 147 16.02 -3.51 8.40
C THR A 147 15.08 -4.39 9.18
N GLN A 148 14.00 -3.82 9.70
CA GLN A 148 13.02 -4.53 10.50
C GLN A 148 11.62 -4.20 9.99
N ALA A 149 10.84 -5.23 9.76
CA ALA A 149 9.46 -5.10 9.34
C ALA A 149 8.55 -5.99 10.19
N LYS A 150 7.35 -5.49 10.47
CA LYS A 150 6.28 -6.26 11.13
C LYS A 150 4.95 -6.00 10.46
N THR A 151 4.05 -6.98 10.53
CA THR A 151 2.67 -6.84 10.09
C THR A 151 1.72 -6.87 11.28
N VAL A 152 0.82 -5.91 11.33
CA VAL A 152 -0.26 -5.84 12.33
C VAL A 152 -1.58 -6.02 11.60
N TRP A 153 -2.31 -7.07 11.90
CA TRP A 153 -3.64 -7.31 11.36
C TRP A 153 -4.68 -6.50 12.14
N LEU A 154 -5.38 -5.61 11.45
CA LEU A 154 -6.46 -4.82 12.06
C LEU A 154 -7.79 -5.57 12.11
N THR A 155 -7.98 -6.50 11.17
CA THR A 155 -9.12 -7.42 11.13
C THR A 155 -8.62 -8.86 11.12
N ASN A 156 -9.47 -9.80 11.53
CA ASN A 156 -9.16 -11.23 11.54
C ASN A 156 -10.47 -11.99 11.23
N TYR A 157 -10.97 -11.81 10.01
CA TYR A 157 -12.14 -12.53 9.52
C TYR A 157 -11.71 -13.87 8.94
N ASP A 158 -12.46 -14.90 9.26
CA ASP A 158 -12.36 -16.20 8.61
C ASP A 158 -13.33 -16.31 7.40
N LYS A 159 -13.12 -17.33 6.59
CA LYS A 159 -13.93 -17.57 5.38
C LYS A 159 -15.42 -17.81 5.69
N GLN A 160 -15.73 -18.36 6.86
CA GLN A 160 -17.11 -18.72 7.23
C GLN A 160 -17.96 -17.49 7.55
N GLN A 161 -17.32 -16.40 7.99
CA GLN A 161 -18.00 -15.14 8.28
C GLN A 161 -18.52 -14.44 7.03
N GLY A 162 -18.03 -14.80 5.84
CA GLY A 162 -18.51 -14.24 4.58
C GLY A 162 -18.32 -12.72 4.45
N ILE A 163 -17.36 -12.16 5.18
CA ILE A 163 -17.05 -10.73 5.15
C ILE A 163 -16.08 -10.44 4.01
N ASN A 164 -16.38 -9.42 3.21
CA ASN A 164 -15.46 -8.87 2.24
C ASN A 164 -14.85 -7.57 2.81
N VAL A 165 -13.52 -7.45 2.76
CA VAL A 165 -12.80 -6.23 3.13
C VAL A 165 -12.09 -5.69 1.91
N GLN A 166 -12.25 -4.39 1.64
CA GLN A 166 -11.72 -3.75 0.45
C GLN A 166 -11.41 -2.27 0.69
N THR A 167 -10.77 -1.66 -0.28
CA THR A 167 -10.47 -0.21 -0.34
C THR A 167 -9.81 0.28 0.96
N PRO A 168 -8.69 -0.35 1.41
CA PRO A 168 -7.95 0.19 2.52
C PRO A 168 -7.42 1.58 2.18
N GLN A 169 -7.40 2.48 3.15
CA GLN A 169 -6.88 3.83 3.03
C GLN A 169 -6.08 4.18 4.28
N LEU A 170 -5.03 4.96 4.10
CA LEU A 170 -4.19 5.47 5.19
C LEU A 170 -3.93 6.93 4.95
N VAL A 171 -4.01 7.74 6.00
CA VAL A 171 -3.60 9.14 5.97
C VAL A 171 -3.01 9.57 7.30
N LYS A 172 -1.89 10.28 7.25
CA LYS A 172 -1.26 10.86 8.43
C LYS A 172 -2.07 12.05 8.93
N ILE A 173 -2.51 12.01 10.19
CA ILE A 173 -3.32 13.05 10.84
C ILE A 173 -2.58 13.78 11.97
N GLY A 174 -1.40 13.34 12.32
CA GLY A 174 -0.51 13.91 13.32
C GLY A 174 0.89 13.36 13.11
N GLU A 175 1.87 13.78 13.91
CA GLU A 175 3.27 13.38 13.70
C GLU A 175 3.44 11.86 13.70
N ASP A 176 2.88 11.19 14.70
CA ASP A 176 2.87 9.73 14.82
C ASP A 176 1.43 9.18 14.99
N GLN A 177 0.48 9.84 14.32
CA GLN A 177 -0.93 9.44 14.32
C GLN A 177 -1.44 9.28 12.90
N PHE A 178 -2.15 8.18 12.66
CA PHE A 178 -2.65 7.83 11.36
C PHE A 178 -4.12 7.41 11.45
N LEU A 179 -4.89 7.80 10.44
CA LEU A 179 -6.25 7.33 10.24
C LEU A 179 -6.22 6.20 9.22
N VAL A 180 -6.76 5.06 9.60
CA VAL A 180 -6.97 3.92 8.71
C VAL A 180 -8.46 3.81 8.45
N MET A 181 -8.81 3.66 7.18
CA MET A 181 -10.18 3.45 6.74
C MET A 181 -10.24 2.25 5.80
N TRP A 182 -11.35 1.52 5.80
CA TRP A 182 -11.64 0.47 4.83
C TRP A 182 -13.12 0.25 4.70
N GLN A 183 -13.53 -0.44 3.65
CA GLN A 183 -14.91 -0.89 3.49
C GLN A 183 -15.01 -2.37 3.81
N GLU A 184 -16.07 -2.73 4.50
CA GLU A 184 -16.42 -4.12 4.73
C GLU A 184 -17.93 -4.35 4.63
N GLY A 185 -18.31 -5.55 4.25
CA GLY A 185 -19.69 -5.96 4.15
C GLY A 185 -19.83 -7.43 3.83
N SER A 186 -21.06 -7.91 3.82
CA SER A 186 -21.34 -9.28 3.42
C SER A 186 -21.02 -9.49 1.94
N LYS A 187 -20.32 -10.58 1.63
CA LYS A 187 -20.08 -11.01 0.24
C LYS A 187 -21.38 -11.25 -0.52
N SER A 188 -22.47 -11.61 0.17
CA SER A 188 -23.76 -11.93 -0.42
C SER A 188 -24.66 -10.71 -0.62
N GLU A 189 -24.54 -9.68 0.21
CA GLU A 189 -25.50 -8.57 0.23
C GLU A 189 -25.01 -7.32 -0.53
N GLY A 190 -23.69 -7.22 -0.78
CA GLY A 190 -23.11 -6.08 -1.49
C GLY A 190 -23.13 -4.75 -0.75
N ASN A 191 -23.71 -4.70 0.45
CA ASN A 191 -23.76 -3.50 1.26
C ASN A 191 -22.43 -3.28 1.98
N LEU A 192 -21.80 -2.13 1.73
CA LEU A 192 -20.53 -1.77 2.31
C LEU A 192 -20.69 -0.75 3.42
N THR A 193 -19.99 -0.96 4.50
CA THR A 193 -19.85 -0.03 5.62
C THR A 193 -18.38 0.38 5.74
N THR A 194 -18.13 1.68 5.81
CA THR A 194 -16.78 2.17 6.05
C THR A 194 -16.43 2.04 7.52
N LYS A 195 -15.31 1.40 7.80
CA LYS A 195 -14.69 1.32 9.11
C LYS A 195 -13.57 2.33 9.22
N ILE A 196 -13.43 2.89 10.39
CA ILE A 196 -12.45 3.93 10.70
C ILE A 196 -11.80 3.61 12.04
N VAL A 197 -10.48 3.71 12.10
CA VAL A 197 -9.70 3.57 13.33
C VAL A 197 -8.48 4.48 13.26
N THR A 198 -8.04 5.02 14.38
CA THR A 198 -6.74 5.66 14.49
C THR A 198 -5.70 4.70 15.05
N ILE A 199 -4.48 4.82 14.55
CA ILE A 199 -3.32 4.03 15.00
C ILE A 199 -2.14 4.97 15.28
N ASP A 200 -1.18 4.49 16.07
CA ASP A 200 0.14 5.10 16.24
C ASP A 200 1.14 4.58 15.18
N SER A 201 2.36 5.09 15.21
CA SER A 201 3.44 4.69 14.31
C SER A 201 3.92 3.25 14.49
N GLU A 202 3.51 2.59 15.57
CA GLU A 202 3.77 1.18 15.84
C GLU A 202 2.60 0.27 15.42
N GLY A 203 1.52 0.86 14.88
CA GLY A 203 0.32 0.15 14.44
C GLY A 203 -0.66 -0.21 15.56
N ASN A 204 -0.45 0.27 16.79
CA ASN A 204 -1.38 0.07 17.86
C ASN A 204 -2.63 0.94 17.66
N LYS A 205 -3.81 0.36 17.88
CA LYS A 205 -5.07 1.12 17.82
C LYS A 205 -5.12 2.13 18.94
N THR A 206 -5.28 3.42 18.60
CA THR A 206 -5.44 4.52 19.56
C THR A 206 -6.90 4.93 19.72
N SER A 207 -7.81 4.35 18.93
CA SER A 207 -9.25 4.48 19.08
C SER A 207 -9.96 3.14 18.88
N ASN A 208 -11.25 3.09 19.27
CA ASN A 208 -12.12 2.00 18.85
C ASN A 208 -12.44 2.09 17.36
N ILE A 209 -12.64 0.95 16.70
CA ILE A 209 -13.16 0.90 15.33
C ILE A 209 -14.58 1.45 15.31
N ARG A 210 -14.83 2.41 14.43
CA ARG A 210 -16.14 3.03 14.22
C ARG A 210 -16.67 2.72 12.84
N SER A 211 -17.98 2.54 12.74
CA SER A 211 -18.68 2.33 11.46
C SER A 211 -19.31 3.65 10.98
N LYS A 212 -19.21 3.89 9.68
CA LYS A 212 -19.81 5.05 9.00
C LYS A 212 -20.45 4.63 7.69
N SER A 213 -21.60 5.22 7.39
CA SER A 213 -22.27 5.05 6.09
C SER A 213 -21.76 6.10 5.10
N MET A 214 -20.54 5.92 4.62
CA MET A 214 -19.94 6.79 3.62
C MET A 214 -19.09 5.95 2.67
N PRO A 215 -19.05 6.26 1.37
CA PRO A 215 -18.24 5.52 0.42
C PRO A 215 -16.76 5.88 0.56
N LEU A 216 -15.89 4.93 0.23
CA LEU A 216 -14.48 5.16 -0.06
C LEU A 216 -14.22 4.94 -1.55
N SER A 217 -13.11 5.44 -2.02
CA SER A 217 -12.59 5.21 -3.37
C SER A 217 -11.10 4.88 -3.29
N ASP A 218 -10.48 4.59 -4.42
CA ASP A 218 -9.04 4.37 -4.51
C ASP A 218 -8.23 5.69 -4.47
N CYS A 219 -8.92 6.84 -4.37
CA CYS A 219 -8.26 8.13 -4.21
C CYS A 219 -7.67 8.26 -2.80
N GLN A 220 -6.39 8.55 -2.73
CA GLN A 220 -5.71 8.76 -1.45
C GLN A 220 -6.33 9.93 -0.69
N PRO A 221 -6.71 9.74 0.58
CA PRO A 221 -7.20 10.84 1.42
C PRO A 221 -6.10 11.87 1.67
N VAL A 222 -6.51 13.11 1.86
CA VAL A 222 -5.61 14.23 2.20
C VAL A 222 -6.13 14.94 3.45
N VAL A 223 -5.21 15.48 4.25
CA VAL A 223 -5.54 16.34 5.39
C VAL A 223 -5.40 17.79 4.97
N GLY A 224 -6.50 18.54 5.07
CA GLY A 224 -6.47 19.98 4.83
C GLY A 224 -5.79 20.76 5.95
N PRO A 225 -5.49 22.06 5.72
CA PRO A 225 -4.91 22.93 6.76
C PRO A 225 -5.79 23.08 8.01
N ASP A 226 -7.07 22.79 7.88
CA ASP A 226 -8.06 22.79 8.98
C ASP A 226 -8.11 21.46 9.76
N GLY A 227 -7.20 20.51 9.45
CA GLY A 227 -7.15 19.19 10.06
C GLY A 227 -8.26 18.23 9.59
N VAL A 228 -9.05 18.62 8.59
CA VAL A 228 -10.13 17.77 8.07
C VAL A 228 -9.59 16.82 6.99
N VAL A 229 -9.90 15.54 7.17
CA VAL A 229 -9.59 14.50 6.17
C VAL A 229 -10.61 14.55 5.04
N ARG A 230 -10.14 14.60 3.80
CA ARG A 230 -10.96 14.66 2.58
C ARG A 230 -10.49 13.62 1.58
N TRP A 231 -11.42 13.06 0.86
CA TRP A 231 -11.16 12.20 -0.28
C TRP A 231 -12.22 12.41 -1.35
N TYR A 232 -11.90 12.01 -2.55
CA TYR A 232 -12.80 12.10 -3.70
C TYR A 232 -13.51 10.77 -3.92
N VAL A 233 -14.82 10.83 -4.21
CA VAL A 233 -15.64 9.67 -4.56
C VAL A 233 -16.41 10.00 -5.82
N THR A 234 -16.46 9.08 -6.78
CA THR A 234 -17.32 9.21 -7.96
C THR A 234 -18.60 8.42 -7.74
N ASP A 235 -19.71 8.98 -8.17
CA ASP A 235 -21.00 8.29 -8.25
C ASP A 235 -21.20 7.52 -9.57
N GLY A 236 -20.11 7.34 -10.33
CA GLY A 236 -20.14 6.74 -11.66
C GLY A 236 -20.55 7.71 -12.76
N LYS A 237 -20.79 8.98 -12.46
CA LYS A 237 -21.05 10.04 -13.41
C LYS A 237 -19.78 10.84 -13.68
N ALA A 238 -19.63 11.33 -14.91
CA ALA A 238 -18.55 12.25 -15.22
C ALA A 238 -18.66 13.50 -14.33
N PRO A 239 -17.53 14.01 -13.79
CA PRO A 239 -17.57 15.25 -13.02
C PRO A 239 -18.14 16.36 -13.91
N THR A 240 -19.18 17.01 -13.44
CA THR A 240 -19.67 18.25 -14.05
C THR A 240 -18.73 19.36 -13.58
N ILE A 241 -18.00 19.92 -14.52
CA ILE A 241 -17.15 21.11 -14.30
C ILE A 241 -18.05 22.34 -14.24
#